data_0157ebb282c0cf1947e83e87e016a914
#
_entry.id   0157ebb282c0cf1947e83e87e016a914
#
_cell.length_a   1.000
_cell.length_b   1.000
_cell.length_c   1.000
_cell.angle_alpha   90.00
_cell.angle_beta   90.00
_cell.angle_gamma   90.00
#
_symmetry.space_group_name_H-M   'P 1'
#
loop_
_entity.id
_entity.type
_entity.pdbx_description
1 polymer ?
#
loop_
_entity_poly.entity_id
_entity_poly.type
_entity_poly.pdbx_seq_one_letter_code
_entity_poly.pdbx_strand_id
1 'polypeptide(L)'
;TNGAGSNSDTIGFAMQPPLVDGVRRDCLGNPVGTAADDDKVIINHFGIVVDPVSNEASLGCHAWNVTDGNWNPGSGIALTPLIEGIDSLQVLYGIDDSGGTSRSPTRYVDADSVSDWSDVLAIRIAVLANSVNRVTPTPVDRNYVLLDSDPLASADLLGPDGNPDSRARQIYSTTIHLKNTD
;
A
#
# COMPACT_ATOMS: atom_id res chain seq x y z
N THR A 1 1.00 -15.39 13.60
CA THR A 1 -0.25 -14.69 13.90
C THR A 1 -0.78 -14.16 12.58
N ASN A 2 -1.69 -14.93 11.94
CA ASN A 2 -2.30 -14.54 10.68
C ASN A 2 -3.47 -13.57 10.95
N GLY A 3 -3.14 -12.39 11.45
CA GLY A 3 -4.07 -11.29 11.43
C GLY A 3 -4.18 -10.70 10.01
N ALA A 4 -5.15 -9.85 9.78
CA ALA A 4 -5.20 -8.99 8.61
C ALA A 4 -3.79 -8.43 8.35
N GLY A 5 -3.29 -8.56 7.12
CA GLY A 5 -1.95 -8.10 6.74
C GLY A 5 -0.83 -9.13 6.68
N SER A 6 -1.00 -10.38 7.18
CA SER A 6 0.10 -11.36 7.19
C SER A 6 0.61 -11.79 5.81
N ASN A 7 -0.18 -11.60 4.76
CA ASN A 7 0.14 -11.86 3.36
C ASN A 7 -0.02 -10.58 2.50
N SER A 8 0.13 -9.42 3.11
CA SER A 8 0.01 -8.14 2.39
C SER A 8 1.38 -7.61 2.03
N ASP A 9 1.46 -7.07 0.83
CA ASP A 9 2.62 -6.34 0.37
C ASP A 9 2.76 -4.99 1.06
N THR A 10 3.94 -4.42 0.92
CA THR A 10 4.21 -3.01 1.20
C THR A 10 4.73 -2.35 -0.06
N ILE A 11 4.46 -1.06 -0.21
CA ILE A 11 4.99 -0.28 -1.33
C ILE A 11 5.54 1.05 -0.86
N GLY A 12 6.70 1.43 -1.40
CA GLY A 12 7.34 2.72 -1.15
C GLY A 12 7.42 3.55 -2.43
N PHE A 13 7.06 4.83 -2.33
CA PHE A 13 7.20 5.80 -3.43
C PHE A 13 8.18 6.89 -3.04
N ALA A 14 9.32 6.95 -3.75
CA ALA A 14 10.24 8.06 -3.66
C ALA A 14 9.70 9.24 -4.48
N MET A 15 9.58 10.39 -3.84
CA MET A 15 9.06 11.59 -4.48
C MET A 15 9.56 12.86 -3.82
N GLN A 16 9.58 13.93 -4.59
CA GLN A 16 9.58 15.27 -4.04
C GLN A 16 8.13 15.67 -3.73
N PRO A 17 7.76 15.89 -2.46
CA PRO A 17 6.39 16.23 -2.15
C PRO A 17 5.99 17.57 -2.76
N PRO A 18 4.77 17.72 -3.28
CA PRO A 18 4.29 18.98 -3.80
C PRO A 18 4.24 20.05 -2.70
N LEU A 19 4.45 21.28 -3.10
CA LEU A 19 4.30 22.44 -2.20
C LEU A 19 2.80 22.78 -2.10
N VAL A 20 2.26 22.68 -0.89
CA VAL A 20 0.86 23.07 -0.59
C VAL A 20 0.89 24.09 0.53
N ASP A 21 0.33 25.28 0.30
CA ASP A 21 0.34 26.40 1.25
C ASP A 21 1.74 26.74 1.78
N GLY A 22 2.74 26.67 0.91
CA GLY A 22 4.13 26.97 1.26
C GLY A 22 4.86 25.87 2.03
N VAL A 23 4.25 24.71 2.24
CA VAL A 23 4.81 23.59 3.00
C VAL A 23 4.73 22.29 2.18
N ARG A 24 5.83 21.53 2.16
CA ARG A 24 5.87 20.15 1.65
C ARG A 24 5.49 19.20 2.77
N ARG A 25 4.67 18.19 2.47
CA ARG A 25 4.16 17.26 3.48
C ARG A 25 4.33 15.80 3.05
N ASP A 26 4.53 14.94 4.05
CA ASP A 26 4.49 13.49 3.86
C ASP A 26 3.05 12.94 3.78
N CYS A 27 2.92 11.61 3.68
CA CYS A 27 1.63 10.92 3.60
C CYS A 27 0.77 11.06 4.87
N LEU A 28 1.35 11.44 6.00
CA LEU A 28 0.65 11.70 7.27
C LEU A 28 0.32 13.19 7.47
N GLY A 29 0.69 14.04 6.51
CA GLY A 29 0.53 15.48 6.61
C GLY A 29 1.60 16.19 7.42
N ASN A 30 2.65 15.50 7.88
CA ASN A 30 3.74 16.12 8.63
C ASN A 30 4.61 16.97 7.69
N PRO A 31 5.08 18.12 8.14
CA PRO A 31 6.00 18.95 7.36
C PRO A 31 7.31 18.22 7.06
N VAL A 32 7.78 18.30 5.83
CA VAL A 32 9.08 17.78 5.39
C VAL A 32 9.97 18.87 4.81
N GLY A 33 9.42 20.04 4.54
CA GLY A 33 10.16 21.19 4.03
C GLY A 33 9.24 22.31 3.58
N THR A 34 9.87 23.38 3.10
CA THR A 34 9.23 24.59 2.57
C THR A 34 9.60 24.80 1.11
N ALA A 35 9.25 25.95 0.53
CA ALA A 35 9.65 26.29 -0.83
C ALA A 35 11.18 26.45 -1.01
N ALA A 36 11.92 26.70 0.10
CA ALA A 36 13.38 26.78 0.06
C ALA A 36 14.06 25.39 0.04
N ASP A 37 13.31 24.32 0.35
CA ASP A 37 13.78 22.94 0.40
C ASP A 37 13.35 22.21 -0.87
N ASP A 38 13.76 22.70 -2.04
CA ASP A 38 13.36 22.14 -3.35
C ASP A 38 14.10 20.86 -3.74
N ASP A 39 15.09 20.43 -2.96
CA ASP A 39 15.83 19.18 -3.09
C ASP A 39 15.32 18.04 -2.17
N LYS A 40 14.32 18.30 -1.34
CA LYS A 40 13.79 17.30 -0.41
C LYS A 40 13.11 16.13 -1.12
N VAL A 41 13.67 14.95 -0.90
CA VAL A 41 13.10 13.68 -1.36
C VAL A 41 12.67 12.84 -0.16
N ILE A 42 11.46 12.33 -0.21
CA ILE A 42 10.92 11.40 0.79
C ILE A 42 10.49 10.10 0.12
N ILE A 43 10.47 9.04 0.91
CA ILE A 43 9.80 7.80 0.54
C ILE A 43 8.61 7.62 1.47
N ASN A 44 7.41 7.71 0.90
CA ASN A 44 6.19 7.33 1.61
C ASN A 44 5.99 5.82 1.45
N HIS A 45 6.01 5.10 2.57
CA HIS A 45 5.76 3.66 2.63
C HIS A 45 4.33 3.39 3.05
N PHE A 46 3.65 2.52 2.33
CA PHE A 46 2.29 2.07 2.61
C PHE A 46 2.25 0.57 2.84
N GLY A 47 1.40 0.12 3.73
CA GLY A 47 1.18 -1.28 4.05
C GLY A 47 -0.01 -1.46 4.97
N ILE A 48 -0.35 -2.70 5.29
CA ILE A 48 -1.44 -3.00 6.21
C ILE A 48 -0.91 -3.03 7.64
N VAL A 49 -1.63 -2.37 8.53
CA VAL A 49 -1.38 -2.32 9.97
C VAL A 49 -2.69 -2.50 10.73
N VAL A 50 -2.61 -3.11 11.91
CA VAL A 50 -3.76 -3.13 12.82
C VAL A 50 -3.72 -1.88 13.68
N ASP A 51 -4.79 -1.08 13.64
CA ASP A 51 -4.93 0.10 14.48
C ASP A 51 -4.96 -0.32 15.96
N PRO A 52 -4.05 0.20 16.80
CA PRO A 52 -3.96 -0.23 18.19
C PRO A 52 -5.13 0.22 19.08
N VAL A 53 -5.96 1.14 18.60
CA VAL A 53 -7.12 1.67 19.32
C VAL A 53 -8.39 0.92 18.94
N SER A 54 -8.67 0.84 17.63
CA SER A 54 -9.88 0.17 17.13
C SER A 54 -9.69 -1.34 16.94
N ASN A 55 -8.45 -1.83 16.92
CA ASN A 55 -8.06 -3.20 16.54
C ASN A 55 -8.52 -3.60 15.14
N GLU A 56 -8.66 -2.59 14.25
CA GLU A 56 -9.06 -2.77 12.86
C GLU A 56 -7.87 -2.83 11.93
N ALA A 57 -7.98 -3.67 10.89
CA ALA A 57 -7.06 -3.64 9.78
C ALA A 57 -7.20 -2.32 9.01
N SER A 58 -6.10 -1.66 8.76
CA SER A 58 -6.03 -0.34 8.16
C SER A 58 -4.90 -0.25 7.16
N LEU A 59 -5.10 0.52 6.10
CA LEU A 59 -3.96 1.00 5.31
C LEU A 59 -3.22 2.03 6.15
N GLY A 60 -1.96 1.77 6.40
CA GLY A 60 -1.08 2.67 7.14
C GLY A 60 0.01 3.28 6.27
N CYS A 61 0.62 4.32 6.78
CA CYS A 61 1.77 4.97 6.14
C CYS A 61 2.82 5.37 7.16
N HIS A 62 4.07 5.45 6.70
CA HIS A 62 5.16 6.19 7.32
C HIS A 62 6.10 6.76 6.25
N ALA A 63 6.86 7.78 6.60
CA ALA A 63 7.74 8.45 5.64
C ALA A 63 9.20 8.46 6.08
N TRP A 64 10.08 8.08 5.16
CA TRP A 64 11.53 8.22 5.27
C TRP A 64 11.99 9.44 4.49
N ASN A 65 12.72 10.33 5.16
CA ASN A 65 13.34 11.47 4.52
C ASN A 65 14.71 11.06 3.97
N VAL A 66 14.80 10.92 2.66
CA VAL A 66 16.03 10.48 1.97
C VAL A 66 17.12 11.54 2.10
N THR A 67 16.76 12.81 1.97
CA THR A 67 17.72 13.94 2.02
C THR A 67 18.38 14.04 3.39
N ASP A 68 17.63 13.85 4.47
CA ASP A 68 18.12 13.95 5.83
C ASP A 68 18.60 12.60 6.41
N GLY A 69 18.32 11.47 5.73
CA GLY A 69 18.73 10.14 6.12
C GLY A 69 18.05 9.63 7.41
N ASN A 70 16.80 10.02 7.66
CA ASN A 70 16.06 9.65 8.86
C ASN A 70 14.55 9.50 8.60
N TRP A 71 13.83 8.89 9.56
CA TRP A 71 12.38 8.92 9.55
C TRP A 71 11.87 10.35 9.73
N ASN A 72 10.88 10.74 8.93
CA ASN A 72 10.34 12.09 9.04
C ASN A 72 9.78 12.31 10.44
N PRO A 73 10.15 13.41 11.12
CA PRO A 73 9.62 13.73 12.44
C PRO A 73 8.09 13.73 12.46
N GLY A 74 7.50 12.96 13.40
CA GLY A 74 6.06 12.75 13.49
C GLY A 74 5.52 11.54 12.71
N SER A 75 6.29 11.02 11.73
CA SER A 75 5.91 9.80 11.01
C SER A 75 6.27 8.52 11.77
N GLY A 76 7.39 8.54 12.52
CA GLY A 76 7.87 7.37 13.26
C GLY A 76 8.43 6.26 12.36
N ILE A 77 8.81 5.14 12.98
CA ILE A 77 9.37 3.95 12.31
C ILE A 77 8.32 2.89 11.98
N ALA A 78 7.12 3.02 12.53
CA ALA A 78 6.01 2.10 12.32
C ALA A 78 4.94 2.77 11.44
N LEU A 79 4.20 1.93 10.70
CA LEU A 79 3.04 2.40 9.95
C LEU A 79 2.01 3.01 10.89
N THR A 80 1.57 4.21 10.58
CA THR A 80 0.47 4.88 11.26
C THR A 80 -0.82 4.65 10.47
N PRO A 81 -1.90 4.15 11.11
CA PRO A 81 -3.18 3.93 10.44
C PRO A 81 -3.70 5.21 9.75
N LEU A 82 -4.15 5.10 8.51
CA LEU A 82 -4.74 6.18 7.72
C LEU A 82 -6.19 5.92 7.33
N ILE A 83 -6.46 4.70 6.84
CA ILE A 83 -7.77 4.32 6.30
C ILE A 83 -8.14 2.98 6.89
N GLU A 84 -9.16 2.97 7.75
CA GLU A 84 -9.73 1.75 8.32
C GLU A 84 -10.45 0.90 7.27
N GLY A 85 -10.56 -0.39 7.54
CA GLY A 85 -11.30 -1.31 6.70
C GLY A 85 -10.56 -1.78 5.45
N ILE A 86 -9.24 -1.76 5.47
CA ILE A 86 -8.41 -2.36 4.41
C ILE A 86 -7.71 -3.60 5.00
N ASP A 87 -8.18 -4.77 4.60
CA ASP A 87 -7.71 -6.06 5.13
C ASP A 87 -6.41 -6.53 4.46
N SER A 88 -6.21 -6.22 3.18
CA SER A 88 -5.03 -6.66 2.41
C SER A 88 -4.68 -5.71 1.29
N LEU A 89 -3.39 -5.65 0.97
CA LEU A 89 -2.79 -4.92 -0.15
C LEU A 89 -1.91 -5.88 -0.94
N GLN A 90 -2.05 -5.90 -2.27
CA GLN A 90 -1.18 -6.63 -3.18
C GLN A 90 -0.69 -5.74 -4.30
N VAL A 91 0.56 -5.91 -4.70
CA VAL A 91 1.24 -5.07 -5.69
C VAL A 91 2.01 -5.92 -6.68
N LEU A 92 1.76 -5.70 -7.97
CA LEU A 92 2.55 -6.27 -9.05
C LEU A 92 3.19 -5.17 -9.89
N TYR A 93 4.38 -5.44 -10.37
CA TYR A 93 5.18 -4.56 -11.21
C TYR A 93 5.11 -5.01 -12.65
N GLY A 94 4.61 -4.14 -13.51
CA GLY A 94 4.55 -4.37 -14.96
C GLY A 94 5.89 -4.04 -15.60
N ILE A 95 6.60 -5.05 -16.07
CA ILE A 95 7.94 -4.91 -16.65
C ILE A 95 7.93 -5.12 -18.16
N ASP A 96 8.88 -4.45 -18.85
CA ASP A 96 9.20 -4.71 -20.25
C ASP A 96 10.49 -5.54 -20.36
N ASP A 97 10.35 -6.83 -20.64
CA ASP A 97 11.47 -7.74 -20.89
C ASP A 97 11.78 -7.93 -22.38
N SER A 98 11.23 -7.08 -23.25
CA SER A 98 11.47 -7.11 -24.70
C SER A 98 12.73 -6.36 -25.17
N GLY A 99 13.54 -5.84 -24.22
CA GLY A 99 14.75 -5.09 -24.50
C GLY A 99 14.50 -3.60 -24.80
N GLY A 100 13.49 -3.00 -24.15
CA GLY A 100 13.26 -1.55 -24.16
C GLY A 100 12.58 -1.02 -25.44
N THR A 101 11.98 -1.88 -26.24
CA THR A 101 11.30 -1.49 -27.48
C THR A 101 9.80 -1.23 -27.29
N SER A 102 9.22 -1.75 -26.21
CA SER A 102 7.82 -1.57 -25.87
C SER A 102 7.67 -0.46 -24.81
N ARG A 103 6.61 0.33 -24.94
CA ARG A 103 6.19 1.28 -23.89
C ARG A 103 5.03 0.74 -23.06
N SER A 104 4.81 -0.56 -23.14
CA SER A 104 3.77 -1.26 -22.40
C SER A 104 4.37 -2.48 -21.72
N PRO A 105 3.94 -2.80 -20.49
CA PRO A 105 4.40 -4.01 -19.80
C PRO A 105 4.12 -5.26 -20.63
N THR A 106 5.10 -6.16 -20.71
CA THR A 106 4.96 -7.48 -21.32
C THR A 106 4.40 -8.49 -20.34
N ARG A 107 4.70 -8.33 -19.04
CA ARG A 107 4.18 -9.15 -17.94
C ARG A 107 4.13 -8.38 -16.62
N TYR A 108 3.39 -8.93 -15.66
CA TYR A 108 3.34 -8.43 -14.28
C TYR A 108 3.99 -9.44 -13.34
N VAL A 109 4.81 -8.97 -12.43
CA VAL A 109 5.59 -9.79 -11.49
C VAL A 109 5.59 -9.17 -10.10
N ASP A 110 5.87 -9.97 -9.08
CA ASP A 110 6.16 -9.50 -7.73
C ASP A 110 7.52 -8.77 -7.67
N ALA A 111 7.79 -8.08 -6.56
CA ALA A 111 9.01 -7.30 -6.36
C ALA A 111 10.28 -8.15 -6.43
N ASP A 112 10.24 -9.38 -5.92
CA ASP A 112 11.39 -10.30 -5.87
C ASP A 112 11.79 -10.81 -7.26
N SER A 113 10.87 -10.75 -8.21
CA SER A 113 11.05 -11.16 -9.61
C SER A 113 11.45 -9.99 -10.53
N VAL A 114 11.56 -8.77 -10.02
CA VAL A 114 12.06 -7.61 -10.77
C VAL A 114 13.59 -7.66 -10.80
N SER A 115 14.17 -7.94 -11.95
CA SER A 115 15.62 -7.99 -12.13
C SER A 115 16.26 -6.61 -12.33
N ASP A 116 15.55 -5.71 -12.99
CA ASP A 116 15.95 -4.32 -13.21
C ASP A 116 14.74 -3.40 -13.01
N TRP A 117 14.85 -2.51 -12.05
CA TRP A 117 13.77 -1.57 -11.73
C TRP A 117 13.57 -0.49 -12.79
N SER A 118 14.53 -0.27 -13.68
CA SER A 118 14.39 0.62 -14.83
C SER A 118 13.43 0.08 -15.90
N ASP A 119 13.16 -1.24 -15.90
CA ASP A 119 12.22 -1.88 -16.80
C ASP A 119 10.76 -1.80 -16.32
N VAL A 120 10.52 -1.24 -15.11
CA VAL A 120 9.18 -1.13 -14.55
C VAL A 120 8.43 0.03 -15.20
N LEU A 121 7.42 -0.28 -15.99
CA LEU A 121 6.59 0.68 -16.72
C LEU A 121 5.23 0.94 -16.08
N ALA A 122 4.76 0.02 -15.25
CA ALA A 122 3.47 0.15 -14.59
C ALA A 122 3.45 -0.56 -13.23
N ILE A 123 2.52 -0.13 -12.39
CA ILE A 123 2.25 -0.79 -11.11
C ILE A 123 0.78 -1.17 -11.10
N ARG A 124 0.48 -2.42 -10.75
CA ARG A 124 -0.89 -2.89 -10.52
C ARG A 124 -1.07 -3.08 -9.02
N ILE A 125 -2.10 -2.45 -8.47
CA ILE A 125 -2.42 -2.47 -7.05
C ILE A 125 -3.80 -3.09 -6.88
N ALA A 126 -3.95 -3.96 -5.89
CA ALA A 126 -5.25 -4.44 -5.44
C ALA A 126 -5.35 -4.33 -3.92
N VAL A 127 -6.53 -3.97 -3.44
CA VAL A 127 -6.87 -3.94 -2.02
C VAL A 127 -8.12 -4.74 -1.75
N LEU A 128 -8.17 -5.40 -0.60
CA LEU A 128 -9.38 -5.99 -0.05
C LEU A 128 -9.94 -5.01 0.98
N ALA A 129 -11.05 -4.36 0.64
CA ALA A 129 -11.73 -3.45 1.55
C ALA A 129 -12.93 -4.14 2.22
N ASN A 130 -13.17 -3.82 3.49
CA ASN A 130 -14.32 -4.27 4.25
C ASN A 130 -15.27 -3.11 4.60
N SER A 131 -16.48 -3.45 5.02
CA SER A 131 -17.52 -2.47 5.33
C SER A 131 -17.40 -1.80 6.70
N VAL A 132 -16.31 -2.03 7.45
CA VAL A 132 -16.10 -1.59 8.82
C VAL A 132 -17.18 -2.13 9.78
N ASN A 133 -18.45 -2.03 9.39
CA ASN A 133 -19.58 -2.55 10.17
C ASN A 133 -20.03 -3.93 9.65
N ARG A 134 -20.52 -4.76 10.56
CA ARG A 134 -21.14 -6.04 10.21
C ARG A 134 -22.42 -5.82 9.40
N VAL A 135 -22.58 -6.54 8.30
CA VAL A 135 -23.71 -6.40 7.37
C VAL A 135 -24.52 -7.65 7.21
N THR A 136 -24.01 -8.81 7.64
CA THR A 136 -24.72 -10.09 7.64
C THR A 136 -24.82 -10.65 9.05
N PRO A 137 -25.84 -11.45 9.39
CA PRO A 137 -25.99 -12.04 10.72
C PRO A 137 -24.92 -13.14 11.01
N THR A 138 -24.35 -13.71 9.97
CA THR A 138 -23.33 -14.78 10.09
C THR A 138 -22.17 -14.49 9.13
N PRO A 139 -20.94 -14.91 9.49
CA PRO A 139 -19.80 -14.85 8.56
C PRO A 139 -20.10 -15.58 7.26
N VAL A 140 -19.63 -15.03 6.15
CA VAL A 140 -19.76 -15.65 4.82
C VAL A 140 -18.49 -16.42 4.53
N ASP A 141 -18.60 -17.72 4.28
CA ASP A 141 -17.47 -18.54 3.86
C ASP A 141 -17.12 -18.22 2.39
N ARG A 142 -16.03 -17.49 2.22
CA ARG A 142 -15.58 -17.02 0.91
C ARG A 142 -14.07 -16.84 0.88
N ASN A 143 -13.45 -17.18 -0.25
CA ASN A 143 -12.06 -16.89 -0.51
C ASN A 143 -11.92 -15.64 -1.39
N TYR A 144 -10.90 -14.84 -1.11
CA TYR A 144 -10.55 -13.65 -1.87
C TYR A 144 -9.16 -13.82 -2.47
N VAL A 145 -9.05 -13.62 -3.79
CA VAL A 145 -7.78 -13.67 -4.52
C VAL A 145 -7.49 -12.27 -5.06
N LEU A 146 -6.42 -11.66 -4.58
CA LEU A 146 -5.96 -10.37 -5.04
C LEU A 146 -4.79 -10.60 -5.99
N LEU A 147 -4.95 -10.16 -7.24
CA LEU A 147 -3.95 -10.33 -8.30
C LEU A 147 -3.52 -11.81 -8.43
N ASP A 148 -2.28 -12.10 -8.06
CA ASP A 148 -1.69 -13.46 -8.10
C ASP A 148 -1.43 -14.06 -6.71
N SER A 149 -1.94 -13.41 -5.64
CA SER A 149 -1.75 -13.88 -4.27
C SER A 149 -2.45 -15.22 -4.02
N ASP A 150 -1.96 -15.94 -3.01
CA ASP A 150 -2.71 -17.07 -2.45
C ASP A 150 -4.09 -16.62 -1.95
N PRO A 151 -5.11 -17.47 -2.05
CA PRO A 151 -6.45 -17.15 -1.59
C PRO A 151 -6.47 -16.81 -0.10
N LEU A 152 -7.02 -15.66 0.24
CA LEU A 152 -7.33 -15.28 1.62
C LEU A 152 -8.69 -15.85 1.98
N ALA A 153 -8.72 -16.81 2.93
CA ALA A 153 -9.96 -17.34 3.42
C ALA A 153 -10.65 -16.35 4.38
N SER A 154 -11.97 -16.27 4.33
CA SER A 154 -12.73 -15.42 5.24
C SER A 154 -12.51 -15.77 6.73
N ALA A 155 -12.19 -17.03 7.02
CA ALA A 155 -11.85 -17.49 8.37
C ALA A 155 -10.55 -16.86 8.92
N ASP A 156 -9.65 -16.41 8.05
CA ASP A 156 -8.39 -15.76 8.41
C ASP A 156 -8.54 -14.23 8.54
N LEU A 157 -9.67 -13.69 8.07
CA LEU A 157 -10.00 -12.27 8.11
C LEU A 157 -10.86 -11.99 9.34
N LEU A 158 -10.18 -11.73 10.44
CA LEU A 158 -10.81 -11.54 11.74
C LEU A 158 -11.32 -10.10 11.91
N GLY A 159 -12.41 -9.97 12.64
CA GLY A 159 -12.88 -8.67 13.13
C GLY A 159 -12.05 -8.17 14.32
N PRO A 160 -12.36 -6.96 14.82
CA PRO A 160 -11.62 -6.36 15.93
C PRO A 160 -11.74 -7.16 17.23
N ASP A 161 -12.72 -8.01 17.36
CA ASP A 161 -12.92 -8.94 18.49
C ASP A 161 -12.10 -10.25 18.34
N GLY A 162 -11.31 -10.38 17.26
CA GLY A 162 -10.48 -11.54 16.97
C GLY A 162 -11.26 -12.77 16.48
N ASN A 163 -12.54 -12.61 16.13
CA ASN A 163 -13.38 -13.69 15.62
C ASN A 163 -13.67 -13.47 14.11
N PRO A 164 -13.98 -14.56 13.36
CA PRO A 164 -14.49 -14.42 12.00
C PRO A 164 -15.68 -13.48 11.97
N ASP A 165 -15.63 -12.50 11.09
CA ASP A 165 -16.63 -11.45 11.08
C ASP A 165 -17.60 -11.58 9.90
N SER A 166 -18.70 -10.82 9.96
CA SER A 166 -19.76 -10.80 8.97
C SER A 166 -19.80 -9.48 8.16
N ARG A 167 -18.64 -8.86 7.94
CA ARG A 167 -18.48 -7.68 7.10
C ARG A 167 -18.57 -8.05 5.61
N ALA A 168 -19.12 -7.14 4.83
CA ALA A 168 -18.97 -7.23 3.38
C ALA A 168 -17.54 -6.89 2.99
N ARG A 169 -16.98 -7.64 2.04
CA ARG A 169 -15.65 -7.41 1.49
C ARG A 169 -15.70 -7.30 -0.01
N GLN A 170 -14.91 -6.37 -0.55
CA GLN A 170 -14.82 -6.12 -1.97
C GLN A 170 -13.35 -5.91 -2.38
N ILE A 171 -12.95 -6.54 -3.47
CA ILE A 171 -11.64 -6.31 -4.09
C ILE A 171 -11.76 -5.10 -5.02
N TYR A 172 -10.84 -4.16 -4.86
CA TYR A 172 -10.63 -3.06 -5.79
C TYR A 172 -9.23 -3.18 -6.38
N SER A 173 -9.10 -3.02 -7.69
CA SER A 173 -7.80 -3.03 -8.35
C SER A 173 -7.68 -1.92 -9.37
N THR A 174 -6.45 -1.45 -9.55
CA THR A 174 -6.11 -0.44 -10.55
C THR A 174 -4.71 -0.68 -11.11
N THR A 175 -4.45 -0.12 -12.29
CA THR A 175 -3.12 -0.11 -12.90
C THR A 175 -2.70 1.34 -13.12
N ILE A 176 -1.50 1.68 -12.69
CA ILE A 176 -0.89 2.99 -12.79
C ILE A 176 0.31 2.88 -13.72
N HIS A 177 0.30 3.60 -14.84
CA HIS A 177 1.47 3.69 -15.72
C HIS A 177 2.44 4.75 -15.18
N LEU A 178 3.72 4.38 -15.10
CA LEU A 178 4.79 5.30 -14.72
C LEU A 178 5.17 6.16 -15.94
N LYS A 179 5.24 7.48 -15.73
CA LYS A 179 5.50 8.44 -16.82
C LYS A 179 6.97 8.84 -16.95
N ASN A 180 7.82 8.42 -16.02
CA ASN A 180 9.23 8.85 -15.94
C ASN A 180 10.19 7.74 -16.38
N THR A 181 9.87 7.09 -17.49
CA THR A 181 10.68 6.01 -18.08
C THR A 181 11.42 6.48 -19.33
N ASP A 182 11.94 7.70 -19.30
CA ASP A 182 12.79 8.26 -20.40
C ASP A 182 14.28 7.94 -20.14
#